data_054c6f7c6d87a7863a8dfd1ce8c4b0fa
#
_entry.id   054c6f7c6d87a7863a8dfd1ce8c4b0fa
#
_cell.length_a   1.000
_cell.length_b   1.000
_cell.length_c   1.000
_cell.angle_alpha   90.00
_cell.angle_beta   90.00
_cell.angle_gamma   90.00
#
_symmetry.space_group_name_H-M   'P 1'
#
loop_
_entity.id
_entity.type
_entity.pdbx_description
1 polymer ?
#
loop_
_entity_poly.entity_id
_entity_poly.type
_entity_poly.pdbx_seq_one_letter_code
_entity_poly.pdbx_strand_id
1 'polypeptide(L)'
;MATTAGVAAAAAAHARDDVIVWHALSGPQAAALERLAHRFNAAQKQYRVLASARGGLETTFAQALALRRKRGAPHIVQIHESLTDELIAEHLVVPLWQAMQAANQPFELHALPAVAGAFTDARGRLLALPYTSATPLLYYNRDALRRAKLPAVPPASWYAMPDALAALAAAGSACPFTAGAPASLLLESMSAWHNREFATQDNGFEGDGTRLAFNDRLIVRWVAMLSTWRKSGYFVYAGHPGEAEKRFASGECALLASSSADYPALRTGAAFDLGVAPLPYYEDFDDAPQNTLAGGAAFWLLSGRPAAEYRGAVRFLAFLARPDIQAEWQASTGFVPLTFSAYELARRQGYYLKQPGNEIAVRQLSDKALTEESRPMRIADLARIRGIIDEELEAAWTGTKPPLEALNAAVARGNELLSGAARH
;
A
#
# COMPACT_ATOMS: atom_id res chain seq x y z
N MET A 1 29.07 -18.51 -69.57
CA MET A 1 28.49 -19.06 -68.30
C MET A 1 28.99 -18.17 -67.18
N ALA A 2 28.10 -17.30 -66.68
CA ALA A 2 28.40 -16.39 -65.56
C ALA A 2 27.64 -16.88 -64.36
N THR A 3 28.32 -17.36 -63.31
CA THR A 3 27.80 -17.78 -62.02
C THR A 3 27.65 -16.57 -61.13
N THR A 4 26.42 -16.16 -60.88
CA THR A 4 26.08 -15.16 -59.89
C THR A 4 26.08 -15.81 -58.50
N ALA A 5 27.10 -15.49 -57.69
CA ALA A 5 27.12 -15.85 -56.26
C ALA A 5 26.17 -14.92 -55.47
N GLY A 6 25.07 -15.45 -55.01
CA GLY A 6 24.16 -14.73 -54.09
C GLY A 6 24.78 -14.62 -52.69
N VAL A 7 25.07 -13.40 -52.25
CA VAL A 7 25.49 -13.11 -50.89
C VAL A 7 24.23 -13.09 -50.03
N ALA A 8 23.99 -14.15 -49.27
CA ALA A 8 22.98 -14.16 -48.20
C ALA A 8 23.49 -13.32 -47.03
N ALA A 9 22.97 -12.11 -46.88
CA ALA A 9 23.20 -11.28 -45.66
C ALA A 9 22.50 -11.96 -44.49
N ALA A 10 23.24 -12.64 -43.66
CA ALA A 10 22.76 -13.09 -42.34
C ALA A 10 22.47 -11.85 -41.49
N ALA A 11 21.20 -11.55 -41.28
CA ALA A 11 20.76 -10.53 -40.32
C ALA A 11 21.26 -10.95 -38.93
N ALA A 12 22.30 -10.27 -38.44
CA ALA A 12 22.76 -10.45 -37.06
C ALA A 12 21.58 -10.17 -36.14
N ALA A 13 21.12 -11.20 -35.45
CA ALA A 13 20.11 -11.05 -34.40
C ALA A 13 20.70 -10.11 -33.35
N HIS A 14 20.25 -8.84 -33.35
CA HIS A 14 20.64 -7.90 -32.31
C HIS A 14 20.23 -8.50 -30.95
N ALA A 15 21.19 -8.61 -30.02
CA ALA A 15 20.93 -9.01 -28.66
C ALA A 15 19.93 -8.00 -28.05
N ARG A 16 18.92 -8.51 -27.37
CA ARG A 16 17.94 -7.64 -26.69
C ARG A 16 18.60 -6.89 -25.55
N ASP A 17 18.21 -5.62 -25.37
CA ASP A 17 18.66 -4.84 -24.22
C ASP A 17 17.95 -5.33 -22.96
N ASP A 18 18.72 -5.69 -21.92
CA ASP A 18 18.18 -6.19 -20.66
C ASP A 18 17.63 -5.04 -19.80
N VAL A 19 16.42 -5.23 -19.28
CA VAL A 19 15.77 -4.38 -18.29
C VAL A 19 15.69 -5.14 -16.95
N ILE A 20 16.56 -4.80 -16.03
CA ILE A 20 16.66 -5.46 -14.72
C ILE A 20 15.65 -4.83 -13.76
N VAL A 21 14.76 -5.66 -13.21
CA VAL A 21 13.70 -5.27 -12.25
C VAL A 21 13.91 -6.02 -10.94
N TRP A 22 14.07 -5.29 -9.85
CA TRP A 22 14.16 -5.87 -8.51
C TRP A 22 12.91 -5.56 -7.70
N HIS A 23 12.36 -6.58 -7.02
CA HIS A 23 11.12 -6.47 -6.26
C HIS A 23 11.17 -7.29 -4.97
N ALA A 24 10.24 -6.98 -4.06
CA ALA A 24 10.05 -7.66 -2.79
C ALA A 24 8.82 -8.60 -2.78
N LEU A 25 8.19 -8.80 -3.94
CA LEU A 25 7.02 -9.66 -4.06
C LEU A 25 7.40 -11.13 -3.83
N SER A 26 6.48 -11.90 -3.28
CA SER A 26 6.63 -13.34 -3.02
C SER A 26 5.40 -14.12 -3.50
N GLY A 27 5.51 -15.43 -3.56
CA GLY A 27 4.41 -16.34 -3.87
C GLY A 27 3.61 -15.97 -5.12
N PRO A 28 2.27 -15.97 -5.06
CA PRO A 28 1.41 -15.66 -6.20
C PRO A 28 1.65 -14.28 -6.82
N GLN A 29 2.03 -13.29 -6.02
CA GLN A 29 2.30 -11.92 -6.50
C GLN A 29 3.58 -11.87 -7.35
N ALA A 30 4.65 -12.53 -6.91
CA ALA A 30 5.88 -12.66 -7.70
C ALA A 30 5.62 -13.38 -9.02
N ALA A 31 4.91 -14.51 -8.98
CA ALA A 31 4.54 -15.27 -10.16
C ALA A 31 3.67 -14.45 -11.15
N ALA A 32 2.79 -13.56 -10.64
CA ALA A 32 2.02 -12.65 -11.48
C ALA A 32 2.92 -11.66 -12.21
N LEU A 33 3.89 -11.05 -11.53
CA LEU A 33 4.84 -10.13 -12.16
C LEU A 33 5.71 -10.84 -13.22
N GLU A 34 6.18 -12.05 -12.93
CA GLU A 34 6.93 -12.87 -13.88
C GLU A 34 6.13 -13.15 -15.15
N ARG A 35 4.84 -13.55 -15.03
CA ARG A 35 3.96 -13.76 -16.18
C ARG A 35 3.83 -12.49 -17.03
N LEU A 36 3.66 -11.32 -16.41
CA LEU A 36 3.60 -10.04 -17.12
C LEU A 36 4.92 -9.70 -17.81
N ALA A 37 6.06 -9.94 -17.16
CA ALA A 37 7.37 -9.77 -17.77
C ALA A 37 7.57 -10.71 -18.99
N HIS A 38 7.18 -11.97 -18.89
CA HIS A 38 7.18 -12.92 -20.01
C HIS A 38 6.28 -12.45 -21.16
N ARG A 39 5.08 -11.98 -20.86
CA ARG A 39 4.14 -11.44 -21.87
C ARG A 39 4.72 -10.23 -22.59
N PHE A 40 5.34 -9.28 -21.84
CA PHE A 40 6.05 -8.16 -22.44
C PHE A 40 7.20 -8.62 -23.34
N ASN A 41 8.02 -9.56 -22.88
CA ASN A 41 9.15 -10.11 -23.62
C ASN A 41 8.71 -10.83 -24.91
N ALA A 42 7.55 -11.49 -24.90
CA ALA A 42 7.00 -12.16 -26.07
C ALA A 42 6.42 -11.19 -27.12
N ALA A 43 5.89 -10.04 -26.67
CA ALA A 43 5.20 -9.07 -27.52
C ALA A 43 6.16 -8.20 -28.37
N GLN A 44 7.45 -8.18 -28.06
CA GLN A 44 8.45 -7.37 -28.78
C GLN A 44 9.85 -8.03 -28.74
N LYS A 45 10.78 -7.57 -29.59
CA LYS A 45 12.11 -8.17 -29.75
C LYS A 45 13.26 -7.25 -29.32
N GLN A 46 12.97 -6.03 -28.89
CA GLN A 46 13.98 -5.00 -28.61
C GLN A 46 14.53 -5.12 -27.18
N TYR A 47 13.64 -5.40 -26.20
CA TYR A 47 13.99 -5.45 -24.79
C TYR A 47 13.72 -6.83 -24.18
N ARG A 48 14.44 -7.15 -23.11
CA ARG A 48 14.21 -8.32 -22.28
C ARG A 48 14.12 -7.91 -20.81
N VAL A 49 12.94 -8.00 -20.22
CA VAL A 49 12.72 -7.76 -18.79
C VAL A 49 13.16 -9.00 -18.00
N LEU A 50 14.01 -8.76 -17.00
CA LEU A 50 14.51 -9.73 -16.04
C LEU A 50 14.06 -9.29 -14.65
N ALA A 51 12.92 -9.82 -14.18
CA ALA A 51 12.39 -9.56 -12.85
C ALA A 51 12.97 -10.56 -11.85
N SER A 52 13.38 -10.09 -10.66
CA SER A 52 13.88 -10.96 -9.60
C SER A 52 13.53 -10.43 -8.22
N ALA A 53 13.04 -11.32 -7.35
CA ALA A 53 12.82 -11.05 -5.94
C ALA A 53 14.16 -10.93 -5.19
N ARG A 54 14.25 -9.96 -4.26
CA ARG A 54 15.47 -9.66 -3.50
C ARG A 54 15.28 -9.64 -1.98
N GLY A 55 14.23 -10.29 -1.49
CA GLY A 55 13.82 -10.27 -0.10
C GLY A 55 12.76 -9.21 0.19
N GLY A 56 12.73 -8.66 1.42
CA GLY A 56 11.81 -7.60 1.78
C GLY A 56 12.11 -6.26 1.08
N LEU A 57 11.21 -5.28 1.20
CA LEU A 57 11.34 -3.96 0.55
C LEU A 57 12.63 -3.24 0.97
N GLU A 58 12.94 -3.20 2.27
CA GLU A 58 14.16 -2.58 2.80
C GLU A 58 15.43 -3.26 2.25
N THR A 59 15.48 -4.59 2.30
CA THR A 59 16.61 -5.37 1.76
C THR A 59 16.78 -5.15 0.26
N THR A 60 15.68 -5.14 -0.49
CA THR A 60 15.69 -4.89 -1.94
C THR A 60 16.25 -3.51 -2.25
N PHE A 61 15.81 -2.49 -1.53
CA PHE A 61 16.27 -1.11 -1.71
C PHE A 61 17.74 -0.94 -1.31
N ALA A 62 18.15 -1.45 -0.14
CA ALA A 62 19.54 -1.37 0.33
C ALA A 62 20.52 -2.03 -0.65
N GLN A 63 20.18 -3.22 -1.19
CA GLN A 63 20.99 -3.89 -2.21
C GLN A 63 21.06 -3.08 -3.51
N ALA A 64 19.93 -2.50 -3.95
CA ALA A 64 19.88 -1.69 -5.16
C ALA A 64 20.75 -0.43 -5.02
N LEU A 65 20.68 0.24 -3.86
CA LEU A 65 21.46 1.43 -3.56
C LEU A 65 22.97 1.12 -3.53
N ALA A 66 23.38 0.01 -2.92
CA ALA A 66 24.78 -0.43 -2.86
C ALA A 66 25.40 -0.71 -4.26
N LEU A 67 24.55 -1.07 -5.24
CA LEU A 67 24.96 -1.32 -6.62
C LEU A 67 24.68 -0.15 -7.56
N ARG A 68 24.06 0.92 -7.10
CA ARG A 68 23.80 2.12 -7.91
C ARG A 68 25.09 2.60 -8.61
N ARG A 69 25.01 2.93 -9.90
CA ARG A 69 26.15 3.29 -10.77
C ARG A 69 27.14 2.15 -11.08
N LYS A 70 26.88 0.91 -10.62
CA LYS A 70 27.71 -0.27 -10.95
C LYS A 70 27.06 -1.11 -12.04
N ARG A 71 27.87 -1.90 -12.74
CA ARG A 71 27.36 -2.89 -13.68
C ARG A 71 26.43 -3.88 -12.97
N GLY A 72 25.26 -4.18 -13.55
CA GLY A 72 24.27 -5.09 -12.96
C GLY A 72 23.31 -4.45 -11.95
N ALA A 73 23.42 -3.13 -11.68
CA ALA A 73 22.41 -2.42 -10.92
C ALA A 73 21.03 -2.54 -11.61
N PRO A 74 19.91 -2.58 -10.86
CA PRO A 74 18.58 -2.62 -11.47
C PRO A 74 18.26 -1.29 -12.18
N HIS A 75 17.36 -1.37 -13.18
CA HIS A 75 16.76 -0.19 -13.81
C HIS A 75 15.52 0.23 -13.03
N ILE A 76 14.77 -0.77 -12.56
CA ILE A 76 13.51 -0.61 -11.82
C ILE A 76 13.66 -1.29 -10.48
N VAL A 77 13.24 -0.61 -9.41
CA VAL A 77 13.23 -1.13 -8.04
C VAL A 77 11.87 -0.88 -7.40
N GLN A 78 11.34 -1.88 -6.72
CA GLN A 78 10.17 -1.70 -5.88
C GLN A 78 10.57 -1.08 -4.54
N ILE A 79 10.05 0.12 -4.23
CA ILE A 79 10.36 0.86 -3.00
C ILE A 79 9.05 1.38 -2.40
N HIS A 80 8.97 1.40 -1.07
CA HIS A 80 7.81 1.83 -0.31
C HIS A 80 7.61 3.35 -0.38
N GLU A 81 6.35 3.83 -0.31
CA GLU A 81 6.01 5.25 -0.40
C GLU A 81 6.62 6.09 0.72
N SER A 82 6.86 5.50 1.89
CA SER A 82 7.46 6.21 3.03
C SER A 82 8.88 6.75 2.78
N LEU A 83 9.52 6.36 1.69
CA LEU A 83 10.84 6.82 1.29
C LEU A 83 10.78 7.85 0.14
N THR A 84 9.59 8.31 -0.27
CA THR A 84 9.45 9.18 -1.45
C THR A 84 10.28 10.46 -1.33
N ASP A 85 10.26 11.12 -0.18
CA ASP A 85 10.97 12.39 0.00
C ASP A 85 12.49 12.20 -0.02
N GLU A 86 13.03 11.19 0.66
CA GLU A 86 14.46 10.87 0.65
C GLU A 86 14.94 10.50 -0.76
N LEU A 87 14.14 9.71 -1.48
CA LEU A 87 14.48 9.32 -2.86
C LEU A 87 14.66 10.53 -3.78
N ILE A 88 13.81 11.53 -3.64
CA ILE A 88 13.83 12.76 -4.44
C ILE A 88 14.92 13.71 -3.95
N ALA A 89 15.00 13.97 -2.64
CA ALA A 89 15.98 14.90 -2.06
C ALA A 89 17.43 14.46 -2.35
N GLU A 90 17.73 13.17 -2.24
CA GLU A 90 19.05 12.61 -2.49
C GLU A 90 19.30 12.22 -3.95
N HIS A 91 18.38 12.53 -4.87
CA HIS A 91 18.49 12.20 -6.30
C HIS A 91 18.80 10.71 -6.56
N LEU A 92 18.20 9.82 -5.77
CA LEU A 92 18.40 8.37 -5.87
C LEU A 92 17.63 7.77 -7.03
N VAL A 93 16.64 8.46 -7.54
CA VAL A 93 15.72 8.01 -8.59
C VAL A 93 15.61 9.02 -9.73
N VAL A 94 15.14 8.54 -10.87
CA VAL A 94 14.73 9.39 -12.01
C VAL A 94 13.21 9.47 -11.98
N PRO A 95 12.60 10.66 -11.88
CA PRO A 95 11.16 10.82 -11.93
C PRO A 95 10.57 10.18 -13.19
N LEU A 96 9.53 9.36 -13.02
CA LEU A 96 8.92 8.60 -14.10
C LEU A 96 8.48 9.50 -15.26
N TRP A 97 7.82 10.65 -14.95
CA TRP A 97 7.36 11.58 -15.95
C TRP A 97 8.51 12.15 -16.82
N GLN A 98 9.70 12.39 -16.23
CA GLN A 98 10.88 12.88 -16.96
C GLN A 98 11.42 11.79 -17.89
N ALA A 99 11.52 10.55 -17.41
CA ALA A 99 12.00 9.44 -18.21
C ALA A 99 11.04 9.12 -19.36
N MET A 100 9.72 9.20 -19.13
CA MET A 100 8.69 9.05 -20.18
C MET A 100 8.84 10.11 -21.27
N GLN A 101 9.00 11.38 -20.88
CA GLN A 101 9.23 12.49 -21.80
C GLN A 101 10.52 12.31 -22.62
N ALA A 102 11.64 11.99 -21.97
CA ALA A 102 12.93 11.78 -22.61
C ALA A 102 12.93 10.60 -23.60
N ALA A 103 12.08 9.59 -23.36
CA ALA A 103 11.94 8.44 -24.24
C ALA A 103 10.89 8.65 -25.36
N ASN A 104 10.26 9.82 -25.46
CA ASN A 104 9.08 10.07 -26.31
C ASN A 104 8.00 8.98 -26.15
N GLN A 105 7.80 8.51 -24.94
CA GLN A 105 6.76 7.54 -24.60
C GLN A 105 5.51 8.28 -24.13
N PRO A 106 4.41 8.29 -24.92
CA PRO A 106 3.15 8.85 -24.46
C PRO A 106 2.71 8.15 -23.18
N PHE A 107 2.37 8.93 -22.14
CA PHE A 107 1.97 8.39 -20.87
C PHE A 107 0.96 9.32 -20.20
N GLU A 108 -0.30 9.14 -20.58
CA GLU A 108 -1.43 9.77 -19.88
C GLU A 108 -2.07 8.74 -18.96
N LEU A 109 -2.09 9.03 -17.69
CA LEU A 109 -2.60 8.14 -16.67
C LEU A 109 -3.62 8.89 -15.80
N HIS A 110 -4.89 8.56 -15.98
CA HIS A 110 -5.96 9.01 -15.09
C HIS A 110 -6.00 8.12 -13.84
N ALA A 111 -5.02 8.32 -12.97
CA ALA A 111 -4.86 7.53 -11.76
C ALA A 111 -5.95 7.86 -10.73
N LEU A 112 -6.24 6.89 -9.86
CA LEU A 112 -6.99 7.11 -8.64
C LEU A 112 -6.16 8.04 -7.72
N PRO A 113 -6.66 9.24 -7.35
CA PRO A 113 -5.85 10.21 -6.61
C PRO A 113 -5.28 9.69 -5.30
N ALA A 114 -6.07 8.91 -4.54
CA ALA A 114 -5.62 8.29 -3.30
C ALA A 114 -4.48 7.27 -3.51
N VAL A 115 -4.41 6.62 -4.68
CA VAL A 115 -3.36 5.65 -5.01
C VAL A 115 -2.10 6.32 -5.53
N ALA A 116 -2.26 7.35 -6.38
CA ALA A 116 -1.14 8.03 -7.01
C ALA A 116 -0.48 9.08 -6.12
N GLY A 117 -1.22 9.68 -5.18
CA GLY A 117 -0.84 10.89 -4.46
C GLY A 117 0.53 10.82 -3.80
N ALA A 118 0.87 9.73 -3.09
CA ALA A 118 2.18 9.55 -2.46
C ALA A 118 3.36 9.50 -3.46
N PHE A 119 3.07 9.28 -4.74
CA PHE A 119 4.06 9.10 -5.80
C PHE A 119 3.99 10.20 -6.87
N THR A 120 3.44 11.36 -6.54
CA THR A 120 3.39 12.52 -7.43
C THR A 120 4.20 13.69 -6.89
N ASP A 121 4.64 14.57 -7.78
CA ASP A 121 5.20 15.85 -7.38
C ASP A 121 4.07 16.88 -7.09
N ALA A 122 4.42 18.10 -6.67
CA ALA A 122 3.47 19.17 -6.38
C ALA A 122 2.58 19.59 -7.58
N ARG A 123 2.95 19.16 -8.81
CA ARG A 123 2.16 19.39 -10.03
C ARG A 123 1.32 18.18 -10.43
N GLY A 124 1.24 17.14 -9.58
CA GLY A 124 0.52 15.91 -9.85
C GLY A 124 1.19 14.97 -10.87
N ARG A 125 2.47 15.20 -11.23
CA ARG A 125 3.20 14.35 -12.18
C ARG A 125 3.80 13.14 -11.47
N LEU A 126 3.66 11.95 -12.05
CA LEU A 126 4.14 10.71 -11.44
C LEU A 126 5.66 10.64 -11.32
N LEU A 127 6.14 10.42 -10.13
CA LEU A 127 7.54 10.16 -9.78
C LEU A 127 7.89 8.68 -9.97
N ALA A 128 6.94 7.79 -9.72
CA ALA A 128 7.04 6.33 -9.85
C ALA A 128 5.73 5.75 -10.35
N LEU A 129 5.70 4.45 -10.68
CA LEU A 129 4.47 3.73 -11.00
C LEU A 129 3.95 3.01 -9.75
N PRO A 130 2.87 3.47 -9.08
CA PRO A 130 2.24 2.73 -7.99
C PRO A 130 1.77 1.36 -8.48
N TYR A 131 2.12 0.29 -7.78
CA TYR A 131 1.81 -1.05 -8.29
C TYR A 131 1.35 -2.06 -7.23
N THR A 132 1.62 -1.79 -5.95
CA THR A 132 1.22 -2.65 -4.83
C THR A 132 0.46 -1.87 -3.77
N SER A 133 -0.53 -1.09 -4.21
CA SER A 133 -1.33 -0.25 -3.31
C SER A 133 -2.45 -1.03 -2.65
N ALA A 134 -2.65 -0.78 -1.37
CA ALA A 134 -3.67 -1.39 -0.53
C ALA A 134 -4.18 -0.40 0.53
N THR A 135 -5.30 -0.70 1.17
CA THR A 135 -5.89 0.08 2.25
C THR A 135 -6.40 -0.84 3.35
N PRO A 136 -6.45 -0.43 4.63
CA PRO A 136 -7.04 -1.24 5.68
C PRO A 136 -8.54 -1.47 5.47
N LEU A 137 -9.00 -2.70 5.74
CA LEU A 137 -10.39 -3.14 5.72
C LEU A 137 -10.74 -3.87 7.01
N LEU A 138 -12.03 -4.02 7.30
CA LEU A 138 -12.53 -4.88 8.35
C LEU A 138 -12.96 -6.23 7.77
N TYR A 139 -12.24 -7.30 8.12
CA TYR A 139 -12.61 -8.68 7.85
C TYR A 139 -13.39 -9.26 9.02
N TYR A 140 -14.35 -10.16 8.74
CA TYR A 140 -15.14 -10.77 9.79
C TYR A 140 -15.58 -12.20 9.47
N ASN A 141 -15.69 -12.99 10.52
CA ASN A 141 -16.17 -14.35 10.47
C ASN A 141 -17.71 -14.36 10.64
N ARG A 142 -18.46 -14.56 9.52
CA ARG A 142 -19.92 -14.59 9.55
C ARG A 142 -20.47 -15.72 10.42
N ASP A 143 -19.76 -16.84 10.53
CA ASP A 143 -20.19 -17.94 11.38
C ASP A 143 -20.08 -17.56 12.86
N ALA A 144 -19.05 -16.81 13.24
CA ALA A 144 -18.91 -16.28 14.60
C ALA A 144 -20.02 -15.26 14.91
N LEU A 145 -20.34 -14.36 13.99
CA LEU A 145 -21.46 -13.42 14.16
C LEU A 145 -22.80 -14.17 14.34
N ARG A 146 -23.06 -15.20 13.52
CA ARG A 146 -24.27 -16.03 13.65
C ARG A 146 -24.35 -16.72 15.01
N ARG A 147 -23.25 -17.32 15.48
CA ARG A 147 -23.21 -17.95 16.84
C ARG A 147 -23.49 -16.97 17.95
N ALA A 148 -22.99 -15.73 17.81
CA ALA A 148 -23.23 -14.64 18.75
C ALA A 148 -24.61 -13.98 18.60
N LYS A 149 -25.46 -14.45 17.66
CA LYS A 149 -26.77 -13.87 17.33
C LYS A 149 -26.69 -12.40 16.90
N LEU A 150 -25.58 -12.00 16.32
CA LEU A 150 -25.35 -10.67 15.76
C LEU A 150 -25.88 -10.56 14.33
N PRO A 151 -26.11 -9.34 13.82
CA PRO A 151 -26.37 -9.10 12.40
C PRO A 151 -25.30 -9.72 11.49
N ALA A 152 -25.64 -9.99 10.22
CA ALA A 152 -24.75 -10.63 9.26
C ALA A 152 -23.50 -9.79 8.89
N VAL A 153 -23.50 -8.51 9.24
CA VAL A 153 -22.42 -7.54 9.06
C VAL A 153 -22.12 -6.90 10.42
N PRO A 154 -20.84 -6.71 10.78
CA PRO A 154 -20.48 -6.03 12.04
C PRO A 154 -20.92 -4.56 12.01
N PRO A 155 -21.00 -3.89 13.18
CA PRO A 155 -21.33 -2.48 13.25
C PRO A 155 -20.38 -1.61 12.43
N ALA A 156 -20.93 -0.62 11.72
CA ALA A 156 -20.15 0.40 11.02
C ALA A 156 -19.66 1.52 11.96
N SER A 157 -20.20 1.58 13.19
CA SER A 157 -19.85 2.57 14.20
C SER A 157 -18.93 1.98 15.25
N TRP A 158 -17.86 2.70 15.61
CA TRP A 158 -17.02 2.36 16.75
C TRP A 158 -17.76 2.38 18.07
N TYR A 159 -18.85 3.18 18.20
CA TYR A 159 -19.67 3.22 19.40
C TYR A 159 -20.50 1.95 19.63
N ALA A 160 -20.93 1.30 18.54
CA ALA A 160 -21.70 0.05 18.63
C ALA A 160 -20.79 -1.20 18.70
N MET A 161 -19.49 -1.05 18.47
CA MET A 161 -18.55 -2.18 18.46
C MET A 161 -18.43 -2.89 19.82
N PRO A 162 -18.38 -2.21 20.98
CA PRO A 162 -18.25 -2.89 22.29
C PRO A 162 -19.33 -3.94 22.55
N ASP A 163 -20.59 -3.66 22.21
CA ASP A 163 -21.69 -4.60 22.40
C ASP A 163 -21.52 -5.84 21.51
N ALA A 164 -21.07 -5.65 20.27
CA ALA A 164 -20.79 -6.75 19.37
C ALA A 164 -19.62 -7.61 19.86
N LEU A 165 -18.54 -6.99 20.38
CA LEU A 165 -17.38 -7.70 20.92
C LEU A 165 -17.74 -8.46 22.19
N ALA A 166 -18.57 -7.89 23.06
CA ALA A 166 -19.09 -8.56 24.26
C ALA A 166 -19.93 -9.79 23.88
N ALA A 167 -20.81 -9.67 22.88
CA ALA A 167 -21.63 -10.79 22.39
C ALA A 167 -20.74 -11.90 21.77
N LEU A 168 -19.71 -11.54 21.01
CA LEU A 168 -18.74 -12.50 20.45
C LEU A 168 -17.97 -13.23 21.56
N ALA A 169 -17.50 -12.52 22.58
CA ALA A 169 -16.83 -13.12 23.73
C ALA A 169 -17.77 -14.07 24.50
N ALA A 170 -19.02 -13.65 24.76
CA ALA A 170 -20.03 -14.48 25.40
C ALA A 170 -20.39 -15.74 24.57
N ALA A 171 -20.28 -15.67 23.25
CA ALA A 171 -20.47 -16.81 22.34
C ALA A 171 -19.20 -17.70 22.19
N GLY A 172 -18.17 -17.47 23.01
CA GLY A 172 -16.97 -18.29 23.10
C GLY A 172 -15.81 -17.88 22.18
N SER A 173 -15.82 -16.66 21.60
CA SER A 173 -14.66 -16.15 20.87
C SER A 173 -13.54 -15.78 21.85
N ALA A 174 -12.39 -16.43 21.76
CA ALA A 174 -11.20 -16.10 22.55
C ALA A 174 -10.51 -14.80 22.07
N CYS A 175 -10.82 -14.39 20.84
CA CYS A 175 -10.28 -13.20 20.18
C CYS A 175 -11.41 -12.50 19.40
N PRO A 176 -12.27 -11.67 20.08
CA PRO A 176 -13.33 -10.95 19.39
C PRO A 176 -12.85 -10.01 18.28
N PHE A 177 -11.72 -9.29 18.51
CA PHE A 177 -11.13 -8.38 17.57
C PHE A 177 -9.59 -8.44 17.62
N THR A 178 -8.95 -8.38 16.45
CA THR A 178 -7.50 -8.21 16.30
C THR A 178 -7.18 -7.26 15.15
N ALA A 179 -5.92 -6.83 15.06
CA ALA A 179 -5.43 -5.99 13.97
C ALA A 179 -4.10 -6.55 13.45
N GLY A 180 -3.99 -6.66 12.13
CA GLY A 180 -2.82 -7.17 11.42
C GLY A 180 -2.03 -6.09 10.71
N ALA A 181 -2.68 -5.00 10.29
CA ALA A 181 -1.96 -3.85 9.73
C ALA A 181 -1.11 -3.18 10.82
N PRO A 182 0.09 -2.64 10.48
CA PRO A 182 0.87 -1.83 11.39
C PRO A 182 0.03 -0.76 12.06
N ALA A 183 0.29 -0.51 13.35
CA ALA A 183 -0.47 0.44 14.15
C ALA A 183 -0.47 1.84 13.56
N SER A 184 0.68 2.27 13.03
CA SER A 184 0.86 3.53 12.32
C SER A 184 -0.08 3.67 11.12
N LEU A 185 -0.19 2.64 10.27
CA LEU A 185 -1.08 2.67 9.10
C LEU A 185 -2.57 2.70 9.48
N LEU A 186 -2.95 2.04 10.58
CA LEU A 186 -4.31 2.12 11.12
C LEU A 186 -4.62 3.52 11.67
N LEU A 187 -3.66 4.15 12.36
CA LEU A 187 -3.77 5.50 12.90
C LEU A 187 -3.90 6.53 11.76
N GLU A 188 -3.03 6.46 10.77
CA GLU A 188 -3.06 7.30 9.57
C GLU A 188 -4.42 7.19 8.84
N SER A 189 -4.88 5.94 8.61
CA SER A 189 -6.17 5.69 7.99
C SER A 189 -7.34 6.17 8.87
N MET A 190 -7.21 6.11 10.19
CA MET A 190 -8.21 6.60 11.14
C MET A 190 -8.34 8.12 11.05
N SER A 191 -7.22 8.84 10.97
CA SER A 191 -7.21 10.30 10.77
C SER A 191 -7.88 10.67 9.44
N ALA A 192 -7.45 10.08 8.32
CA ALA A 192 -8.00 10.35 6.99
C ALA A 192 -9.49 9.99 6.89
N TRP A 193 -9.91 8.84 7.44
CA TRP A 193 -11.30 8.36 7.42
C TRP A 193 -12.28 9.30 8.14
N HIS A 194 -11.76 10.07 9.12
CA HIS A 194 -12.53 11.07 9.87
C HIS A 194 -12.23 12.52 9.45
N ASN A 195 -11.50 12.70 8.35
CA ASN A 195 -11.10 14.03 7.87
C ASN A 195 -10.39 14.85 8.96
N ARG A 196 -9.37 14.25 9.61
CA ARG A 196 -8.59 14.86 10.70
C ARG A 196 -7.13 14.96 10.31
N GLU A 197 -6.54 16.09 10.67
CA GLU A 197 -5.14 16.38 10.42
C GLU A 197 -4.24 15.32 11.07
N PHE A 198 -3.38 14.70 10.26
CA PHE A 198 -2.28 13.87 10.75
C PHE A 198 -1.00 14.69 10.87
N ALA A 199 -0.72 15.52 9.89
CA ALA A 199 0.39 16.46 9.88
C ALA A 199 -0.01 17.76 9.19
N THR A 200 0.57 18.88 9.65
CA THR A 200 0.37 20.21 9.07
C THR A 200 0.90 20.30 7.63
N GLN A 201 0.69 21.42 6.97
CA GLN A 201 1.19 21.69 5.62
C GLN A 201 0.64 20.69 4.59
N ASP A 202 -0.68 20.43 4.64
CA ASP A 202 -1.35 19.53 3.71
C ASP A 202 -0.69 18.12 3.73
N ASN A 203 -0.57 17.52 4.91
CA ASN A 203 0.16 16.26 5.15
C ASN A 203 1.60 16.28 4.59
N GLY A 204 2.27 17.44 4.62
CA GLY A 204 3.64 17.64 4.18
C GLY A 204 3.83 18.05 2.72
N PHE A 205 2.75 18.18 1.94
CA PHE A 205 2.86 18.58 0.52
C PHE A 205 3.28 20.05 0.32
N GLU A 206 3.04 20.93 1.28
CA GLU A 206 3.47 22.33 1.23
C GLU A 206 4.93 22.53 1.66
N GLY A 207 5.61 21.46 2.09
CA GLY A 207 7.07 21.46 2.31
C GLY A 207 7.50 21.83 3.72
N ASP A 208 8.45 22.78 3.83
CA ASP A 208 9.14 23.09 5.08
C ASP A 208 8.19 23.56 6.19
N GLY A 209 8.48 23.10 7.43
CA GLY A 209 7.68 23.43 8.59
C GLY A 209 6.57 22.43 8.93
N THR A 210 6.49 21.33 8.21
CA THR A 210 5.58 20.21 8.51
C THR A 210 5.79 19.72 9.94
N ARG A 211 4.70 19.51 10.66
CA ARG A 211 4.67 19.00 12.03
C ARG A 211 3.58 17.95 12.16
N LEU A 212 3.87 16.89 12.89
CA LEU A 212 2.86 15.89 13.27
C LEU A 212 1.88 16.50 14.28
N ALA A 213 0.60 16.21 14.11
CA ALA A 213 -0.50 16.76 14.90
C ALA A 213 -1.59 15.70 15.26
N PHE A 214 -1.32 14.42 15.05
CA PHE A 214 -2.29 13.32 15.16
C PHE A 214 -2.71 12.96 16.61
N ASN A 215 -2.21 13.63 17.64
CA ASN A 215 -2.61 13.39 19.04
C ASN A 215 -3.89 14.15 19.44
N ASP A 216 -4.82 14.28 18.51
CA ASP A 216 -6.10 14.94 18.69
C ASP A 216 -7.12 14.08 19.47
N ARG A 217 -8.29 14.64 19.74
CA ARG A 217 -9.39 13.98 20.47
C ARG A 217 -9.84 12.65 19.84
N LEU A 218 -9.84 12.57 18.52
CA LEU A 218 -10.21 11.34 17.79
C LEU A 218 -9.24 10.20 18.10
N ILE A 219 -7.96 10.43 17.85
CA ILE A 219 -6.92 9.41 17.98
C ILE A 219 -6.72 9.00 19.45
N VAL A 220 -6.74 9.97 20.38
CA VAL A 220 -6.69 9.68 21.81
C VAL A 220 -7.86 8.77 22.22
N ARG A 221 -9.09 9.07 21.78
CA ARG A 221 -10.29 8.25 22.03
C ARG A 221 -10.10 6.83 21.51
N TRP A 222 -9.66 6.71 20.25
CA TRP A 222 -9.50 5.42 19.58
C TRP A 222 -8.44 4.55 20.25
N VAL A 223 -7.27 5.08 20.57
CA VAL A 223 -6.18 4.35 21.25
C VAL A 223 -6.60 3.95 22.68
N ALA A 224 -7.26 4.84 23.41
CA ALA A 224 -7.78 4.55 24.76
C ALA A 224 -8.86 3.46 24.74
N MET A 225 -9.73 3.47 23.74
CA MET A 225 -10.74 2.43 23.51
C MET A 225 -10.08 1.06 23.26
N LEU A 226 -9.11 0.96 22.35
CA LEU A 226 -8.37 -0.28 22.08
C LEU A 226 -7.61 -0.78 23.32
N SER A 227 -7.00 0.12 24.10
CA SER A 227 -6.35 -0.21 25.36
C SER A 227 -7.35 -0.77 26.40
N THR A 228 -8.56 -0.21 26.45
CA THR A 228 -9.64 -0.72 27.30
C THR A 228 -10.11 -2.10 26.83
N TRP A 229 -10.31 -2.28 25.52
CA TRP A 229 -10.72 -3.57 24.95
C TRP A 229 -9.67 -4.65 25.18
N ARG A 230 -8.39 -4.29 25.14
CA ARG A 230 -7.32 -5.24 25.46
C ARG A 230 -7.42 -5.72 26.91
N LYS A 231 -7.64 -4.81 27.87
CA LYS A 231 -7.84 -5.16 29.28
C LYS A 231 -9.06 -6.06 29.51
N SER A 232 -10.12 -5.85 28.71
CA SER A 232 -11.34 -6.65 28.76
C SER A 232 -11.27 -7.95 27.95
N GLY A 233 -10.17 -8.24 27.26
CA GLY A 233 -10.02 -9.42 26.41
C GLY A 233 -10.76 -9.32 25.07
N TYR A 234 -11.26 -8.14 24.69
CA TYR A 234 -11.96 -7.92 23.43
C TYR A 234 -11.02 -7.62 22.26
N PHE A 235 -9.88 -6.99 22.52
CA PHE A 235 -8.82 -6.76 21.54
C PHE A 235 -7.59 -7.60 21.87
N VAL A 236 -7.15 -8.42 20.93
CA VAL A 236 -5.94 -9.23 21.04
C VAL A 236 -4.88 -8.63 20.12
N TYR A 237 -3.86 -8.04 20.74
CA TYR A 237 -2.70 -7.53 20.01
C TYR A 237 -1.76 -8.70 19.66
N ALA A 238 -1.49 -8.93 18.39
CA ALA A 238 -0.75 -10.11 17.93
C ALA A 238 0.78 -9.93 17.95
N GLY A 239 1.28 -8.69 17.99
CA GLY A 239 2.70 -8.35 18.19
C GLY A 239 3.63 -8.60 17.00
N HIS A 240 3.30 -9.51 16.09
CA HIS A 240 4.16 -9.87 14.95
C HIS A 240 3.41 -9.80 13.62
N PRO A 241 4.06 -9.34 12.53
CA PRO A 241 3.46 -9.31 11.21
C PRO A 241 2.94 -10.69 10.77
N GLY A 242 1.72 -10.74 10.24
CA GLY A 242 1.07 -11.96 9.75
C GLY A 242 0.47 -12.87 10.82
N GLU A 243 0.66 -12.59 12.12
CA GLU A 243 0.11 -13.42 13.19
C GLU A 243 -1.39 -13.20 13.39
N ALA A 244 -1.86 -11.96 13.30
CA ALA A 244 -3.28 -11.63 13.39
C ALA A 244 -4.08 -12.29 12.26
N GLU A 245 -3.56 -12.25 11.02
CA GLU A 245 -4.15 -12.89 9.85
C GLU A 245 -4.24 -14.41 10.02
N LYS A 246 -3.22 -15.06 10.57
CA LYS A 246 -3.23 -16.50 10.85
C LYS A 246 -4.27 -16.87 11.89
N ARG A 247 -4.35 -16.14 13.00
CA ARG A 247 -5.37 -16.35 14.05
C ARG A 247 -6.78 -16.12 13.52
N PHE A 248 -6.95 -15.10 12.69
CA PHE A 248 -8.23 -14.88 12.03
C PHE A 248 -8.59 -16.00 11.06
N ALA A 249 -7.68 -16.38 10.16
CA ALA A 249 -7.91 -17.44 9.17
C ALA A 249 -8.21 -18.80 9.83
N SER A 250 -7.62 -19.10 10.99
CA SER A 250 -7.93 -20.31 11.78
C SER A 250 -9.31 -20.25 12.46
N GLY A 251 -9.96 -19.09 12.49
CA GLY A 251 -11.24 -18.88 13.18
C GLY A 251 -11.11 -18.57 14.68
N GLU A 252 -9.90 -18.41 15.21
CA GLU A 252 -9.66 -17.99 16.61
C GLU A 252 -10.18 -16.56 16.84
N CYS A 253 -9.87 -15.64 15.90
CA CYS A 253 -10.37 -14.26 15.96
C CYS A 253 -11.65 -14.11 15.11
N ALA A 254 -12.61 -13.33 15.62
CA ALA A 254 -13.90 -13.10 14.95
C ALA A 254 -13.86 -11.90 13.98
N LEU A 255 -13.15 -10.84 14.35
CA LEU A 255 -12.96 -9.62 13.55
C LEU A 255 -11.45 -9.34 13.40
N LEU A 256 -11.07 -8.85 12.21
CA LEU A 256 -9.70 -8.48 11.89
C LEU A 256 -9.66 -7.16 11.10
N ALA A 257 -8.94 -6.16 11.59
CA ALA A 257 -8.54 -5.00 10.77
C ALA A 257 -7.19 -5.29 10.10
N SER A 258 -7.17 -5.42 8.78
CA SER A 258 -5.93 -5.69 8.03
C SER A 258 -5.96 -5.14 6.61
N SER A 259 -4.86 -5.28 5.89
CA SER A 259 -4.68 -4.78 4.53
C SER A 259 -5.65 -5.43 3.54
N SER A 260 -6.15 -4.67 2.57
CA SER A 260 -6.91 -5.22 1.44
C SER A 260 -6.09 -6.20 0.59
N ALA A 261 -4.76 -6.12 0.63
CA ALA A 261 -3.87 -7.06 -0.02
C ALA A 261 -3.91 -8.49 0.58
N ASP A 262 -4.41 -8.63 1.81
CA ASP A 262 -4.53 -9.93 2.48
C ASP A 262 -5.79 -10.70 2.05
N TYR A 263 -6.75 -10.02 1.39
CA TYR A 263 -8.02 -10.61 1.02
C TYR A 263 -7.92 -11.94 0.23
N PRO A 264 -7.06 -12.08 -0.81
CA PRO A 264 -6.93 -13.34 -1.53
C PRO A 264 -6.45 -14.49 -0.64
N ALA A 265 -5.49 -14.23 0.25
CA ALA A 265 -4.96 -15.23 1.19
C ALA A 265 -6.00 -15.61 2.25
N LEU A 266 -6.67 -14.62 2.84
CA LEU A 266 -7.73 -14.84 3.83
C LEU A 266 -8.91 -15.61 3.23
N ARG A 267 -9.32 -15.26 2.00
CA ARG A 267 -10.40 -15.96 1.30
C ARG A 267 -10.10 -17.43 1.01
N THR A 268 -8.84 -17.76 0.75
CA THR A 268 -8.42 -19.13 0.47
C THR A 268 -8.14 -19.90 1.76
N GLY A 269 -7.63 -19.23 2.79
CA GLY A 269 -7.18 -19.83 4.04
C GLY A 269 -8.24 -19.95 5.12
N ALA A 270 -9.30 -19.13 5.09
CA ALA A 270 -10.36 -19.16 6.09
C ALA A 270 -11.24 -20.41 5.94
N ALA A 271 -11.42 -21.14 7.04
CA ALA A 271 -12.29 -22.32 7.11
C ALA A 271 -13.75 -21.97 7.45
N PHE A 272 -14.16 -20.71 7.27
CA PHE A 272 -15.47 -20.16 7.61
C PHE A 272 -15.97 -19.21 6.52
N ASP A 273 -17.22 -18.79 6.62
CA ASP A 273 -17.81 -17.80 5.71
C ASP A 273 -17.22 -16.41 5.99
N LEU A 274 -16.27 -16.00 5.12
CA LEU A 274 -15.55 -14.73 5.22
C LEU A 274 -16.41 -13.56 4.78
N GLY A 275 -16.51 -12.54 5.63
CA GLY A 275 -17.08 -11.24 5.30
C GLY A 275 -16.01 -10.15 5.23
N VAL A 276 -16.30 -9.09 4.48
CA VAL A 276 -15.48 -7.88 4.37
C VAL A 276 -16.38 -6.67 4.49
N ALA A 277 -15.93 -5.65 5.21
CA ALA A 277 -16.62 -4.38 5.39
C ALA A 277 -15.59 -3.22 5.36
N PRO A 278 -16.05 -1.98 5.13
CA PRO A 278 -15.23 -0.80 5.40
C PRO A 278 -14.81 -0.77 6.88
N LEU A 279 -13.77 0.02 7.19
CA LEU A 279 -13.43 0.30 8.57
C LEU A 279 -14.61 1.00 9.28
N PRO A 280 -14.86 0.71 10.55
CA PRO A 280 -15.82 1.48 11.34
C PRO A 280 -15.37 2.94 11.50
N TYR A 281 -16.31 3.82 11.80
CA TYR A 281 -16.04 5.24 12.05
C TYR A 281 -16.85 5.75 13.25
N TYR A 282 -16.50 6.93 13.73
CA TYR A 282 -17.26 7.65 14.75
C TYR A 282 -18.19 8.64 14.05
N GLU A 283 -19.49 8.45 14.19
CA GLU A 283 -20.53 9.25 13.53
C GLU A 283 -20.72 10.66 14.10
N ASP A 284 -20.04 11.01 15.19
CA ASP A 284 -20.00 12.36 15.77
C ASP A 284 -18.93 13.26 15.13
N PHE A 285 -18.30 12.82 14.04
CA PHE A 285 -17.46 13.62 13.18
C PHE A 285 -18.20 13.86 11.85
N ASP A 286 -18.60 15.11 11.60
CA ASP A 286 -19.53 15.49 10.52
C ASP A 286 -19.04 15.06 9.12
N ASP A 287 -17.71 15.05 8.89
CA ASP A 287 -17.11 14.69 7.61
C ASP A 287 -16.84 13.17 7.45
N ALA A 288 -17.05 12.39 8.51
CA ALA A 288 -16.80 10.94 8.46
C ALA A 288 -18.02 10.18 7.88
N PRO A 289 -17.77 9.06 7.16
CA PRO A 289 -16.48 8.62 6.69
C PRO A 289 -16.02 9.41 5.45
N GLN A 290 -14.73 9.73 5.37
CA GLN A 290 -14.06 10.29 4.19
C GLN A 290 -13.36 9.16 3.40
N ASN A 291 -12.31 9.41 2.63
CA ASN A 291 -11.49 8.35 2.05
C ASN A 291 -10.42 7.88 3.07
N THR A 292 -10.10 6.58 3.05
CA THR A 292 -8.90 6.09 3.74
C THR A 292 -7.64 6.35 2.91
N LEU A 293 -6.49 6.05 3.48
CA LEU A 293 -5.21 6.15 2.77
C LEU A 293 -4.89 4.85 2.03
N ALA A 294 -4.28 4.99 0.86
CA ALA A 294 -3.60 3.90 0.18
C ALA A 294 -2.13 3.91 0.56
N GLY A 295 -1.67 2.85 1.20
CA GLY A 295 -0.25 2.59 1.42
C GLY A 295 0.28 1.57 0.41
N GLY A 296 1.62 1.42 0.35
CA GLY A 296 2.26 0.37 -0.44
C GLY A 296 3.52 0.82 -1.16
N ALA A 297 3.88 0.10 -2.22
CA ALA A 297 5.11 0.36 -2.94
C ALA A 297 4.88 0.62 -4.44
N ALA A 298 5.82 1.35 -5.03
CA ALA A 298 5.85 1.67 -6.45
C ALA A 298 7.09 1.08 -7.12
N PHE A 299 7.05 0.99 -8.44
CA PHE A 299 8.23 0.75 -9.26
C PHE A 299 8.89 2.09 -9.60
N TRP A 300 10.11 2.27 -9.09
CA TRP A 300 10.94 3.44 -9.26
C TRP A 300 12.04 3.18 -10.26
N LEU A 301 12.41 4.20 -11.03
CA LEU A 301 13.60 4.18 -11.88
C LEU A 301 14.83 4.58 -11.05
N LEU A 302 15.74 3.63 -10.77
CA LEU A 302 16.95 3.90 -10.00
C LEU A 302 17.90 4.77 -10.81
N SER A 303 18.39 5.90 -10.25
CA SER A 303 19.30 6.81 -10.94
C SER A 303 20.71 6.20 -11.11
N GLY A 304 21.53 6.82 -11.95
CA GLY A 304 22.93 6.46 -12.14
C GLY A 304 23.24 5.67 -13.41
N ARG A 305 22.27 5.52 -14.32
CA ARG A 305 22.43 4.94 -15.65
C ARG A 305 22.30 6.00 -16.75
N PRO A 306 22.89 5.79 -17.94
CA PRO A 306 22.66 6.64 -19.11
C PRO A 306 21.17 6.69 -19.48
N ALA A 307 20.69 7.86 -19.92
CA ALA A 307 19.28 8.05 -20.29
C ALA A 307 18.76 7.05 -21.34
N ALA A 308 19.64 6.60 -22.25
CA ALA A 308 19.30 5.61 -23.27
C ALA A 308 18.87 4.25 -22.69
N GLU A 309 19.43 3.84 -21.55
CA GLU A 309 19.12 2.55 -20.90
C GLU A 309 17.72 2.54 -20.28
N TYR A 310 17.15 3.70 -19.93
CA TYR A 310 15.79 3.76 -19.40
C TYR A 310 14.69 3.53 -20.43
N ARG A 311 14.95 3.57 -21.73
CA ARG A 311 13.92 3.40 -22.77
C ARG A 311 13.15 2.08 -22.63
N GLY A 312 13.86 0.98 -22.36
CA GLY A 312 13.24 -0.32 -22.12
C GLY A 312 12.45 -0.37 -20.82
N ALA A 313 12.99 0.23 -19.75
CA ALA A 313 12.32 0.33 -18.46
C ALA A 313 11.01 1.12 -18.56
N VAL A 314 11.04 2.27 -19.22
CA VAL A 314 9.88 3.13 -19.47
C VAL A 314 8.79 2.40 -20.26
N ARG A 315 9.17 1.67 -21.31
CA ARG A 315 8.22 0.85 -22.10
C ARG A 315 7.56 -0.26 -21.25
N PHE A 316 8.34 -0.89 -20.38
CA PHE A 316 7.78 -1.89 -19.48
C PHE A 316 6.82 -1.28 -18.46
N LEU A 317 7.18 -0.13 -17.86
CA LEU A 317 6.29 0.58 -16.93
C LEU A 317 5.00 1.06 -17.63
N ALA A 318 5.09 1.57 -18.86
CA ALA A 318 3.93 1.91 -19.69
C ALA A 318 3.05 0.69 -19.99
N PHE A 319 3.65 -0.48 -20.27
CA PHE A 319 2.92 -1.73 -20.43
C PHE A 319 2.19 -2.13 -19.15
N LEU A 320 2.84 -2.05 -17.98
CA LEU A 320 2.23 -2.36 -16.69
C LEU A 320 1.07 -1.40 -16.34
N ALA A 321 1.10 -0.16 -16.83
CA ALA A 321 0.08 0.84 -16.61
C ALA A 321 -1.18 0.68 -17.48
N ARG A 322 -1.18 -0.22 -18.46
CA ARG A 322 -2.35 -0.46 -19.33
C ARG A 322 -3.54 -0.97 -18.52
N PRO A 323 -4.77 -0.52 -18.81
CA PRO A 323 -5.95 -0.95 -18.07
C PRO A 323 -6.19 -2.45 -18.04
N ASP A 324 -5.92 -3.16 -19.15
CA ASP A 324 -6.06 -4.61 -19.25
C ASP A 324 -5.03 -5.36 -18.38
N ILE A 325 -3.80 -4.84 -18.32
CA ILE A 325 -2.73 -5.37 -17.47
C ILE A 325 -3.02 -5.11 -15.99
N GLN A 326 -3.50 -3.91 -15.66
CA GLN A 326 -3.89 -3.53 -14.30
C GLN A 326 -5.06 -4.38 -13.78
N ALA A 327 -6.09 -4.64 -14.62
CA ALA A 327 -7.20 -5.51 -14.25
C ALA A 327 -6.74 -6.96 -14.02
N GLU A 328 -5.83 -7.49 -14.84
CA GLU A 328 -5.21 -8.81 -14.64
C GLU A 328 -4.36 -8.85 -13.36
N TRP A 329 -3.58 -7.79 -13.11
CA TRP A 329 -2.77 -7.65 -11.91
C TRP A 329 -3.62 -7.68 -10.65
N GLN A 330 -4.66 -6.85 -10.58
CA GLN A 330 -5.61 -6.82 -9.47
C GLN A 330 -6.25 -8.20 -9.24
N ALA A 331 -6.71 -8.85 -10.32
CA ALA A 331 -7.34 -10.17 -10.23
C ALA A 331 -6.41 -11.25 -9.68
N SER A 332 -5.11 -11.12 -9.94
CA SER A 332 -4.08 -12.08 -9.54
C SER A 332 -3.49 -11.82 -8.15
N THR A 333 -3.56 -10.59 -7.65
CA THR A 333 -2.81 -10.15 -6.46
C THR A 333 -3.65 -9.56 -5.35
N GLY A 334 -4.86 -9.06 -5.66
CA GLY A 334 -5.73 -8.37 -4.71
C GLY A 334 -5.37 -6.90 -4.44
N PHE A 335 -4.28 -6.37 -5.01
CA PHE A 335 -3.97 -4.94 -4.92
C PHE A 335 -5.02 -4.09 -5.62
N VAL A 336 -5.22 -2.87 -5.15
CA VAL A 336 -6.14 -1.93 -5.79
C VAL A 336 -5.61 -1.48 -7.15
N PRO A 337 -6.47 -1.21 -8.14
CA PRO A 337 -6.03 -0.74 -9.46
C PRO A 337 -5.49 0.68 -9.36
N LEU A 338 -4.56 1.02 -10.25
CA LEU A 338 -3.99 2.37 -10.32
C LEU A 338 -4.96 3.38 -10.94
N THR A 339 -5.86 2.93 -11.85
CA THR A 339 -6.69 3.83 -12.66
C THR A 339 -8.17 3.49 -12.60
N PHE A 340 -9.02 4.51 -12.77
CA PHE A 340 -10.46 4.31 -12.94
C PHE A 340 -10.80 3.41 -14.13
N SER A 341 -10.06 3.52 -15.25
CA SER A 341 -10.28 2.67 -16.43
C SER A 341 -10.01 1.18 -16.15
N ALA A 342 -9.02 0.85 -15.33
CA ALA A 342 -8.76 -0.52 -14.90
C ALA A 342 -9.85 -1.02 -13.93
N TYR A 343 -10.29 -0.19 -12.99
CA TYR A 343 -11.42 -0.50 -12.11
C TYR A 343 -12.70 -0.81 -12.91
N GLU A 344 -13.07 0.08 -13.83
CA GLU A 344 -14.26 -0.10 -14.66
C GLU A 344 -14.16 -1.32 -15.59
N LEU A 345 -12.98 -1.63 -16.10
CA LEU A 345 -12.75 -2.84 -16.89
C LEU A 345 -12.96 -4.10 -16.03
N ALA A 346 -12.38 -4.17 -14.84
CA ALA A 346 -12.54 -5.27 -13.90
C ALA A 346 -14.02 -5.44 -13.49
N ARG A 347 -14.74 -4.32 -13.25
CA ARG A 347 -16.16 -4.31 -12.93
C ARG A 347 -16.99 -4.89 -14.09
N ARG A 348 -16.77 -4.44 -15.32
CA ARG A 348 -17.46 -4.98 -16.51
C ARG A 348 -17.18 -6.47 -16.75
N GLN A 349 -15.99 -6.95 -16.39
CA GLN A 349 -15.63 -8.37 -16.46
C GLN A 349 -16.22 -9.22 -15.33
N GLY A 350 -16.98 -8.61 -14.41
CA GLY A 350 -17.61 -9.30 -13.28
C GLY A 350 -16.62 -9.74 -12.18
N TYR A 351 -15.44 -9.13 -12.14
CA TYR A 351 -14.43 -9.45 -11.13
C TYR A 351 -14.98 -9.23 -9.72
N TYR A 352 -15.56 -8.09 -9.45
CA TYR A 352 -16.07 -7.73 -8.12
C TYR A 352 -17.30 -8.52 -7.69
N LEU A 353 -18.07 -9.09 -8.62
CA LEU A 353 -19.15 -10.04 -8.27
C LEU A 353 -18.59 -11.30 -7.62
N LYS A 354 -17.38 -11.71 -8.02
CA LYS A 354 -16.67 -12.88 -7.48
C LYS A 354 -15.77 -12.53 -6.28
N GLN A 355 -15.38 -11.25 -6.15
CA GLN A 355 -14.42 -10.73 -5.19
C GLN A 355 -14.94 -9.41 -4.57
N PRO A 356 -16.09 -9.41 -3.87
CA PRO A 356 -16.73 -8.17 -3.39
C PRO A 356 -15.86 -7.38 -2.43
N GLY A 357 -15.00 -8.02 -1.64
CA GLY A 357 -14.08 -7.35 -0.72
C GLY A 357 -13.11 -6.39 -1.43
N ASN A 358 -12.67 -6.73 -2.63
CA ASN A 358 -11.76 -5.86 -3.39
C ASN A 358 -12.45 -4.59 -3.92
N GLU A 359 -13.78 -4.63 -4.15
CA GLU A 359 -14.53 -3.42 -4.52
C GLU A 359 -14.66 -2.46 -3.34
N ILE A 360 -14.84 -2.99 -2.12
CA ILE A 360 -14.87 -2.17 -0.89
C ILE A 360 -13.60 -1.36 -0.76
N ALA A 361 -12.42 -1.97 -1.00
CA ALA A 361 -11.14 -1.27 -0.96
C ALA A 361 -11.08 -0.09 -1.96
N VAL A 362 -11.51 -0.30 -3.21
CA VAL A 362 -11.53 0.76 -4.22
C VAL A 362 -12.48 1.88 -3.83
N ARG A 363 -13.69 1.54 -3.38
CA ARG A 363 -14.71 2.52 -2.98
C ARG A 363 -14.24 3.34 -1.78
N GLN A 364 -13.68 2.70 -0.75
CA GLN A 364 -13.17 3.36 0.45
C GLN A 364 -12.05 4.38 0.13
N LEU A 365 -11.37 4.23 -1.00
CA LEU A 365 -10.33 5.14 -1.48
C LEU A 365 -10.83 6.22 -2.46
N SER A 366 -12.05 6.08 -3.00
CA SER A 366 -12.46 6.88 -4.17
C SER A 366 -13.92 7.33 -4.18
N ASP A 367 -14.74 6.98 -3.18
CA ASP A 367 -16.17 7.37 -3.16
C ASP A 367 -16.35 8.88 -2.95
N LYS A 368 -15.34 9.57 -2.40
CA LYS A 368 -15.33 11.02 -2.21
C LYS A 368 -14.09 11.66 -2.87
N ALA A 369 -14.14 12.95 -3.12
CA ALA A 369 -12.96 13.73 -3.48
C ALA A 369 -11.98 13.76 -2.31
N LEU A 370 -10.67 13.78 -2.60
CA LEU A 370 -9.65 13.96 -1.56
C LEU A 370 -9.76 15.35 -0.94
N THR A 371 -9.58 15.38 0.37
CA THR A 371 -9.35 16.61 1.15
C THR A 371 -7.88 16.71 1.50
N GLU A 372 -7.46 17.78 2.14
CA GLU A 372 -6.10 17.94 2.67
C GLU A 372 -5.75 16.83 3.64
N GLU A 373 -6.67 16.44 4.52
CA GLU A 373 -6.49 15.42 5.55
C GLU A 373 -6.55 13.98 5.02
N SER A 374 -7.29 13.76 3.92
CA SER A 374 -7.43 12.42 3.31
C SER A 374 -6.46 12.15 2.16
N ARG A 375 -5.56 13.12 1.85
CA ARG A 375 -4.49 12.84 0.90
C ARG A 375 -3.35 12.06 1.54
N PRO A 376 -2.61 11.26 0.73
CA PRO A 376 -1.43 10.53 1.21
C PRO A 376 -0.40 11.47 1.82
N MET A 377 0.41 10.95 2.72
CA MET A 377 1.45 11.72 3.40
C MET A 377 2.69 11.90 2.55
N ARG A 378 3.31 13.07 2.68
CA ARG A 378 4.59 13.41 2.09
C ARG A 378 5.47 14.07 3.12
N ILE A 379 6.02 13.26 4.00
CA ILE A 379 6.72 13.67 5.21
C ILE A 379 8.11 13.06 5.19
N ALA A 380 9.13 13.88 5.41
CA ALA A 380 10.50 13.40 5.56
C ALA A 380 10.60 12.39 6.72
N ASP A 381 11.52 11.43 6.62
CA ASP A 381 11.71 10.38 7.63
C ASP A 381 10.43 9.57 7.99
N LEU A 382 9.41 9.53 7.12
CA LEU A 382 8.11 8.90 7.42
C LEU A 382 8.25 7.44 7.88
N ALA A 383 9.18 6.67 7.29
CA ALA A 383 9.43 5.29 7.71
C ALA A 383 9.88 5.20 9.18
N ARG A 384 10.75 6.13 9.63
CA ARG A 384 11.22 6.18 11.02
C ARG A 384 10.13 6.68 11.95
N ILE A 385 9.33 7.66 11.52
CA ILE A 385 8.17 8.18 12.26
C ILE A 385 7.15 7.06 12.50
N ARG A 386 6.83 6.25 11.49
CA ARG A 386 5.96 5.08 11.66
C ARG A 386 6.50 4.09 12.68
N GLY A 387 7.81 3.83 12.67
CA GLY A 387 8.46 3.00 13.70
C GLY A 387 8.26 3.55 15.11
N ILE A 388 8.39 4.86 15.29
CA ILE A 388 8.13 5.53 16.59
C ILE A 388 6.66 5.39 17.00
N ILE A 389 5.73 5.58 16.07
CA ILE A 389 4.29 5.42 16.34
C ILE A 389 3.99 3.98 16.77
N ASP A 390 4.52 2.98 16.05
CA ASP A 390 4.31 1.58 16.36
C ASP A 390 4.85 1.22 17.76
N GLU A 391 6.06 1.69 18.13
CA GLU A 391 6.62 1.52 19.48
C GLU A 391 5.74 2.13 20.57
N GLU A 392 5.30 3.37 20.40
CA GLU A 392 4.51 4.07 21.39
C GLU A 392 3.09 3.49 21.54
N LEU A 393 2.46 3.08 20.43
CA LEU A 393 1.17 2.41 20.48
C LEU A 393 1.27 1.01 21.10
N GLU A 394 2.36 0.27 20.86
CA GLU A 394 2.62 -0.99 21.55
C GLU A 394 2.75 -0.77 23.06
N ALA A 395 3.47 0.28 23.50
CA ALA A 395 3.57 0.63 24.90
C ALA A 395 2.21 0.96 25.52
N ALA A 396 1.32 1.66 24.78
CA ALA A 396 -0.04 1.94 25.22
C ALA A 396 -0.87 0.65 25.34
N TRP A 397 -0.80 -0.24 24.37
CA TRP A 397 -1.58 -1.49 24.35
C TRP A 397 -1.04 -2.54 25.32
N THR A 398 0.26 -2.58 25.58
CA THR A 398 0.84 -3.42 26.62
C THR A 398 0.58 -2.88 28.04
N GLY A 399 0.11 -1.64 28.15
CA GLY A 399 -0.20 -0.97 29.41
C GLY A 399 1.01 -0.40 30.14
N THR A 400 2.16 -0.32 29.48
CA THR A 400 3.39 0.26 30.03
C THR A 400 3.37 1.79 30.00
N LYS A 401 2.51 2.38 29.15
CA LYS A 401 2.34 3.82 29.02
C LYS A 401 0.85 4.19 28.86
N PRO A 402 0.35 5.26 29.48
CA PRO A 402 -1.00 5.76 29.21
C PRO A 402 -1.18 6.16 27.75
N PRO A 403 -2.36 5.94 27.10
CA PRO A 403 -2.60 6.26 25.70
C PRO A 403 -2.24 7.68 25.29
N LEU A 404 -2.65 8.69 26.07
CA LEU A 404 -2.34 10.09 25.77
C LEU A 404 -0.83 10.39 25.86
N GLU A 405 -0.14 9.80 26.83
CA GLU A 405 1.30 9.97 27.00
C GLU A 405 2.06 9.32 25.83
N ALA A 406 1.65 8.13 25.39
CA ALA A 406 2.21 7.45 24.24
C ALA A 406 2.04 8.28 22.96
N LEU A 407 0.86 8.82 22.71
CA LEU A 407 0.61 9.66 21.53
C LEU A 407 1.39 10.97 21.57
N ASN A 408 1.47 11.63 22.74
CA ASN A 408 2.27 12.84 22.90
C ASN A 408 3.77 12.56 22.69
N ALA A 409 4.27 11.42 23.18
CA ALA A 409 5.65 11.00 22.95
C ALA A 409 5.92 10.71 21.46
N ALA A 410 5.00 10.04 20.77
CA ALA A 410 5.11 9.77 19.34
C ALA A 410 5.19 11.06 18.52
N VAL A 411 4.29 12.02 18.79
CA VAL A 411 4.28 13.34 18.14
C VAL A 411 5.56 14.12 18.45
N ALA A 412 6.00 14.16 19.70
CA ALA A 412 7.22 14.89 20.09
C ALA A 412 8.47 14.30 19.42
N ARG A 413 8.68 12.98 19.52
CA ARG A 413 9.82 12.28 18.92
C ARG A 413 9.84 12.41 17.39
N GLY A 414 8.68 12.29 16.73
CA GLY A 414 8.56 12.48 15.29
C GLY A 414 8.86 13.91 14.86
N ASN A 415 8.39 14.92 15.62
CA ASN A 415 8.68 16.33 15.35
C ASN A 415 10.16 16.69 15.59
N GLU A 416 10.86 16.01 16.48
CA GLU A 416 12.32 16.15 16.62
C GLU A 416 13.05 15.68 15.35
N LEU A 417 12.64 14.55 14.75
CA LEU A 417 13.20 14.09 13.48
C LEU A 417 12.98 15.11 12.37
N LEU A 418 11.75 15.61 12.21
CA LEU A 418 11.42 16.61 11.20
C LEU A 418 12.25 17.90 11.37
N SER A 419 12.46 18.34 12.61
CA SER A 419 13.28 19.52 12.90
C SER A 419 14.77 19.28 12.61
N GLY A 420 15.25 18.06 12.72
CA GLY A 420 16.60 17.64 12.34
C GLY A 420 16.81 17.57 10.83
N ALA A 421 15.83 17.03 10.11
CA ALA A 421 15.86 16.93 8.64
C ALA A 421 15.84 18.30 7.95
N ALA A 422 15.15 19.30 8.51
CA ALA A 422 15.11 20.67 7.99
C ALA A 422 16.46 21.43 8.10
N ARG A 423 17.46 20.86 8.76
CA ARG A 423 18.79 21.48 8.95
C ARG A 423 19.88 20.92 8.02
N HIS A 424 19.54 19.99 7.17
CA HIS A 424 20.41 19.35 6.19
C HIS A 424 19.91 19.57 4.78
#